data_4afd27919fb88120fb6e07c1b7da089f
#
_entry.id   4afd27919fb88120fb6e07c1b7da089f
#
_cell.length_a   1.000
_cell.length_b   1.000
_cell.length_c   1.000
_cell.angle_alpha   90.00
_cell.angle_beta   90.00
_cell.angle_gamma   90.00
#
_symmetry.space_group_name_H-M   'P 1'
#
loop_
_entity.id
_entity.type
_entity.pdbx_description
1 polymer ?
#
loop_
_entity_poly.entity_id
_entity_poly.type
_entity_poly.pdbx_seq_one_letter_code
_entity_poly.pdbx_strand_id
1 'polypeptide(L)'
;MDHIRYSAAACQTDFANPLDRRSMRANTDRMLSLIDSAVAGAAPFLPVRLVVFPEFAHAAPVFPTVSELLDKLAIPIPNEHTERLQQKAKEHDIYIQSGSMLEADPKWPGHVLNTTCLIGPGGLIQKFRKVNTWIPYEVHTSPHDLKDYDEPLFPVADTPIGKLGCAICYDWLFPEALRQLAANGAEVLIRVSAYMDPWGATEPMAWWTIVNRCRALENMAYVVAANQGASLKHYPPYSWPGGSQIVDFDGRLLAEASPGPGERIVVAPIDISALRHERESRRGHHMLAHLRTEAYPVYQQHQYPPEQSETLSYERNNFLIDKAKSHLEKDPAPVEDPHQH
;
A
#
# COMPACT_ATOMS: atom_id res chain seq x y z
N MET A 1 -24.75 6.38 -17.91
CA MET A 1 -23.93 5.62 -16.93
C MET A 1 -24.29 6.15 -15.56
N ASP A 2 -24.48 5.26 -14.59
CA ASP A 2 -24.79 5.69 -13.23
C ASP A 2 -23.63 6.51 -12.65
N HIS A 3 -23.93 7.54 -11.89
CA HIS A 3 -22.95 8.42 -11.28
C HIS A 3 -22.30 7.70 -10.08
N ILE A 4 -21.00 7.36 -10.19
CA ILE A 4 -20.26 6.63 -9.14
C ILE A 4 -19.61 7.65 -8.21
N ARG A 5 -20.25 7.87 -7.05
CA ARG A 5 -19.76 8.75 -6.00
C ARG A 5 -20.07 8.16 -4.62
N TYR A 6 -19.08 8.16 -3.74
CA TYR A 6 -19.16 7.56 -2.40
C TYR A 6 -18.13 8.19 -1.46
N SER A 7 -18.20 7.90 -0.16
CA SER A 7 -17.14 8.22 0.78
C SER A 7 -16.15 7.07 0.93
N ALA A 8 -14.85 7.38 0.89
CA ALA A 8 -13.81 6.48 1.36
C ALA A 8 -13.41 6.82 2.79
N ALA A 9 -13.03 5.80 3.57
CA ALA A 9 -12.53 5.93 4.93
C ALA A 9 -11.12 5.36 5.03
N ALA A 10 -10.14 6.18 5.44
CA ALA A 10 -8.80 5.75 5.81
C ALA A 10 -8.73 5.65 7.34
N CYS A 11 -8.55 4.43 7.85
CA CYS A 11 -8.48 4.13 9.28
C CYS A 11 -7.03 4.15 9.75
N GLN A 12 -6.68 5.11 10.59
CA GLN A 12 -5.42 5.10 11.34
C GLN A 12 -5.60 4.22 12.58
N THR A 13 -4.62 3.35 12.86
CA THR A 13 -4.72 2.39 13.97
C THR A 13 -3.65 2.64 15.03
N ASP A 14 -3.97 2.33 16.28
CA ASP A 14 -3.05 2.30 17.42
C ASP A 14 -3.27 0.97 18.18
N PHE A 15 -2.83 -0.11 17.54
CA PHE A 15 -3.04 -1.46 18.06
C PHE A 15 -1.81 -2.00 18.76
N ALA A 16 -2.02 -2.90 19.73
CA ALA A 16 -0.93 -3.69 20.29
C ALA A 16 -0.36 -4.61 19.20
N ASN A 17 0.98 -4.76 19.20
CA ASN A 17 1.59 -5.69 18.27
C ASN A 17 1.55 -7.11 18.80
N PRO A 18 0.87 -8.05 18.09
CA PRO A 18 0.83 -9.45 18.48
C PRO A 18 2.20 -10.12 18.39
N LEU A 19 2.48 -11.01 19.33
CA LEU A 19 3.66 -11.85 19.32
C LEU A 19 3.36 -13.30 18.88
N ASP A 20 2.08 -13.60 18.66
CA ASP A 20 1.60 -14.89 18.17
C ASP A 20 0.31 -14.72 17.36
N ARG A 21 -0.04 -15.77 16.59
CA ARG A 21 -1.24 -15.78 15.72
C ARG A 21 -2.55 -15.55 16.50
N ARG A 22 -2.66 -16.11 17.71
CA ARG A 22 -3.88 -16.02 18.51
C ARG A 22 -4.17 -14.57 18.93
N SER A 23 -3.14 -13.83 19.25
CA SER A 23 -3.24 -12.44 19.70
C SER A 23 -3.70 -11.48 18.60
N MET A 24 -3.57 -11.85 17.31
CA MET A 24 -4.05 -11.03 16.17
C MET A 24 -5.57 -10.81 16.19
N ARG A 25 -6.31 -11.70 16.83
CA ARG A 25 -7.78 -11.61 16.90
C ARG A 25 -8.25 -10.30 17.50
N ALA A 26 -7.57 -9.81 18.54
CA ALA A 26 -7.92 -8.53 19.18
C ALA A 26 -7.83 -7.33 18.20
N ASN A 27 -6.80 -7.33 17.34
CA ASN A 27 -6.66 -6.31 16.31
C ASN A 27 -7.81 -6.39 15.29
N THR A 28 -8.15 -7.60 14.86
CA THR A 28 -9.29 -7.79 13.94
C THR A 28 -10.60 -7.35 14.58
N ASP A 29 -10.86 -7.68 15.86
CA ASP A 29 -12.05 -7.21 16.59
C ASP A 29 -12.13 -5.68 16.58
N ARG A 30 -10.99 -5.01 16.78
CA ARG A 30 -10.95 -3.55 16.76
C ARG A 30 -11.16 -2.99 15.35
N MET A 31 -10.59 -3.61 14.31
CA MET A 31 -10.83 -3.24 12.92
C MET A 31 -12.33 -3.30 12.57
N LEU A 32 -13.02 -4.36 12.96
CA LEU A 32 -14.47 -4.48 12.74
C LEU A 32 -15.24 -3.33 13.40
N SER A 33 -14.87 -2.95 14.62
CA SER A 33 -15.50 -1.81 15.33
C SER A 33 -15.22 -0.47 14.63
N LEU A 34 -14.02 -0.28 14.05
CA LEU A 34 -13.69 0.92 13.28
C LEU A 34 -14.48 0.99 11.97
N ILE A 35 -14.73 -0.16 11.32
CA ILE A 35 -15.60 -0.24 10.13
C ILE A 35 -17.01 0.23 10.49
N ASP A 36 -17.61 -0.32 11.56
CA ASP A 36 -18.94 0.08 12.01
C ASP A 36 -19.01 1.59 12.30
N SER A 37 -17.99 2.13 12.96
CA SER A 37 -17.89 3.57 13.26
C SER A 37 -17.78 4.43 12.00
N ALA A 38 -16.96 4.01 11.01
CA ALA A 38 -16.80 4.72 9.76
C ALA A 38 -18.11 4.78 8.95
N VAL A 39 -18.80 3.66 8.86
CA VAL A 39 -20.08 3.54 8.14
C VAL A 39 -21.15 4.37 8.83
N ALA A 40 -21.33 4.22 10.16
CA ALA A 40 -22.32 4.95 10.92
C ALA A 40 -22.08 6.47 10.89
N GLY A 41 -20.82 6.90 11.03
CA GLY A 41 -20.46 8.32 11.03
C GLY A 41 -20.72 9.04 9.71
N ALA A 42 -20.56 8.35 8.59
CA ALA A 42 -20.77 8.92 7.25
C ALA A 42 -22.21 8.77 6.72
N ALA A 43 -23.01 7.88 7.30
CA ALA A 43 -24.36 7.55 6.81
C ALA A 43 -25.29 8.77 6.58
N PRO A 44 -25.28 9.82 7.43
CA PRO A 44 -26.13 11.00 7.21
C PRO A 44 -25.73 11.87 6.02
N PHE A 45 -24.55 11.66 5.45
CA PHE A 45 -23.97 12.52 4.41
C PHE A 45 -23.83 11.78 3.08
N LEU A 46 -22.73 11.07 2.90
CA LEU A 46 -22.44 10.25 1.74
C LEU A 46 -21.94 8.89 2.22
N PRO A 47 -22.62 7.78 1.89
CA PRO A 47 -22.29 6.47 2.41
C PRO A 47 -20.83 6.07 2.12
N VAL A 48 -20.17 5.46 3.09
CA VAL A 48 -18.87 4.82 2.89
C VAL A 48 -19.04 3.57 2.04
N ARG A 49 -18.20 3.43 1.02
CA ARG A 49 -18.12 2.23 0.18
C ARG A 49 -16.72 1.62 0.15
N LEU A 50 -15.70 2.34 0.61
CA LEU A 50 -14.33 1.85 0.71
C LEU A 50 -13.77 2.16 2.10
N VAL A 51 -13.25 1.14 2.79
CA VAL A 51 -12.53 1.28 4.06
C VAL A 51 -11.12 0.72 3.89
N VAL A 52 -10.10 1.48 4.33
CA VAL A 52 -8.69 1.13 4.19
C VAL A 52 -8.02 1.09 5.55
N PHE A 53 -7.30 0.00 5.83
CA PHE A 53 -6.47 -0.17 7.02
C PHE A 53 -4.97 -0.10 6.70
N PRO A 54 -4.11 0.25 7.66
CA PRO A 54 -2.69 0.42 7.43
C PRO A 54 -1.92 -0.90 7.34
N GLU A 55 -0.67 -0.81 6.92
CA GLU A 55 0.29 -1.92 6.95
C GLU A 55 0.44 -2.45 8.38
N PHE A 56 0.59 -3.77 8.50
CA PHE A 56 0.73 -4.46 9.78
C PHE A 56 -0.43 -4.26 10.77
N ALA A 57 -1.63 -3.93 10.28
CA ALA A 57 -2.81 -3.83 11.16
C ALA A 57 -3.10 -5.15 11.90
N HIS A 58 -2.73 -6.28 11.33
CA HIS A 58 -2.89 -7.60 11.98
C HIS A 58 -1.69 -7.93 12.87
N ALA A 59 -0.46 -7.85 12.37
CA ALA A 59 0.79 -8.04 13.12
C ALA A 59 1.98 -7.45 12.35
N ALA A 60 2.90 -6.81 13.05
CA ALA A 60 4.17 -6.36 12.48
C ALA A 60 5.26 -7.45 12.57
N PRO A 61 6.26 -7.45 11.67
CA PRO A 61 7.33 -8.44 11.63
C PRO A 61 8.39 -8.18 12.72
N VAL A 62 8.05 -8.41 13.98
CA VAL A 62 8.92 -8.13 15.13
C VAL A 62 10.01 -9.16 15.40
N PHE A 63 10.03 -10.25 14.65
CA PHE A 63 11.07 -11.26 14.78
C PHE A 63 12.12 -11.09 13.69
N PRO A 64 13.42 -11.24 14.01
CA PRO A 64 14.51 -10.92 13.08
C PRO A 64 14.73 -11.94 11.97
N THR A 65 14.09 -13.11 12.05
CA THR A 65 14.28 -14.20 11.09
C THR A 65 12.97 -14.63 10.43
N VAL A 66 13.07 -15.07 9.18
CA VAL A 66 11.93 -15.65 8.44
C VAL A 66 11.37 -16.87 9.15
N SER A 67 12.24 -17.72 9.74
CA SER A 67 11.82 -18.91 10.47
C SER A 67 10.93 -18.58 11.66
N GLU A 68 11.28 -17.57 12.45
CA GLU A 68 10.46 -17.14 13.59
C GLU A 68 9.14 -16.50 13.15
N LEU A 69 9.17 -15.73 12.05
CA LEU A 69 7.94 -15.17 11.48
C LEU A 69 7.00 -16.28 11.00
N LEU A 70 7.52 -17.31 10.33
CA LEU A 70 6.75 -18.49 9.91
C LEU A 70 6.19 -19.28 11.08
N ASP A 71 6.95 -19.42 12.14
CA ASP A 71 6.52 -20.16 13.35
C ASP A 71 5.42 -19.41 14.11
N LYS A 72 5.56 -18.09 14.30
CA LYS A 72 4.77 -17.33 15.28
C LYS A 72 3.67 -16.47 14.67
N LEU A 73 3.89 -15.86 13.51
CA LEU A 73 3.01 -14.80 12.98
C LEU A 73 2.43 -15.07 11.60
N ALA A 74 3.20 -15.64 10.68
CA ALA A 74 2.72 -15.80 9.31
C ALA A 74 1.54 -16.76 9.21
N ILE A 75 0.54 -16.39 8.41
CA ILE A 75 -0.73 -17.12 8.25
C ILE A 75 -1.06 -17.28 6.76
N PRO A 76 -1.78 -18.32 6.37
CA PRO A 76 -2.26 -18.44 4.99
C PRO A 76 -3.35 -17.39 4.70
N ILE A 77 -3.56 -17.11 3.44
CA ILE A 77 -4.69 -16.32 2.94
C ILE A 77 -5.45 -17.15 1.91
N PRO A 78 -6.80 -17.35 2.06
CA PRO A 78 -7.69 -16.79 3.08
C PRO A 78 -7.51 -17.42 4.47
N ASN A 79 -8.04 -16.72 5.50
CA ASN A 79 -8.00 -17.14 6.90
C ASN A 79 -9.17 -16.56 7.71
N GLU A 80 -9.25 -16.86 9.01
CA GLU A 80 -10.34 -16.38 9.88
C GLU A 80 -10.47 -14.84 9.89
N HIS A 81 -9.38 -14.09 9.76
CA HIS A 81 -9.40 -12.62 9.76
C HIS A 81 -10.01 -12.08 8.47
N THR A 82 -9.62 -12.63 7.33
CA THR A 82 -10.20 -12.25 6.02
C THR A 82 -11.68 -12.64 5.92
N GLU A 83 -12.08 -13.79 6.48
CA GLU A 83 -13.48 -14.22 6.52
C GLU A 83 -14.35 -13.28 7.36
N ARG A 84 -13.86 -12.84 8.50
CA ARG A 84 -14.55 -11.88 9.37
C ARG A 84 -14.70 -10.50 8.72
N LEU A 85 -13.66 -10.03 8.04
CA LEU A 85 -13.73 -8.80 7.24
C LEU A 85 -14.72 -8.95 6.08
N GLN A 86 -14.79 -10.11 5.42
CA GLN A 86 -15.78 -10.39 4.38
C GLN A 86 -17.22 -10.32 4.92
N GLN A 87 -17.46 -10.86 6.11
CA GLN A 87 -18.79 -10.75 6.74
C GLN A 87 -19.18 -9.27 6.94
N LYS A 88 -18.24 -8.41 7.40
CA LYS A 88 -18.46 -6.97 7.52
C LYS A 88 -18.65 -6.27 6.19
N ALA A 89 -17.87 -6.66 5.17
CA ALA A 89 -18.04 -6.13 3.81
C ALA A 89 -19.44 -6.42 3.25
N LYS A 90 -19.95 -7.63 3.51
CA LYS A 90 -21.31 -8.04 3.12
C LYS A 90 -22.39 -7.34 3.93
N GLU A 91 -22.19 -7.19 5.25
CA GLU A 91 -23.15 -6.53 6.16
C GLU A 91 -23.43 -5.08 5.73
N HIS A 92 -22.38 -4.34 5.36
CA HIS A 92 -22.46 -2.92 5.02
C HIS A 92 -22.46 -2.64 3.50
N ASP A 93 -22.37 -3.64 2.66
CA ASP A 93 -22.20 -3.52 1.20
C ASP A 93 -21.02 -2.61 0.82
N ILE A 94 -19.83 -2.87 1.39
CA ILE A 94 -18.60 -2.09 1.23
C ILE A 94 -17.44 -2.94 0.72
N TYR A 95 -16.39 -2.26 0.30
CA TYR A 95 -15.08 -2.82 -0.02
C TYR A 95 -14.09 -2.47 1.10
N ILE A 96 -13.26 -3.43 1.50
CA ILE A 96 -12.29 -3.29 2.58
C ILE A 96 -10.92 -3.66 2.06
N GLN A 97 -9.97 -2.71 2.12
CA GLN A 97 -8.55 -3.03 2.03
C GLN A 97 -8.07 -3.38 3.43
N SER A 98 -7.73 -4.64 3.63
CA SER A 98 -7.61 -5.28 4.96
C SER A 98 -6.48 -4.76 5.84
N GLY A 99 -5.68 -3.78 5.36
CA GLY A 99 -4.35 -3.60 5.92
C GLY A 99 -3.44 -4.74 5.48
N SER A 100 -2.24 -4.85 6.04
CA SER A 100 -1.42 -5.97 5.66
C SER A 100 -1.22 -6.99 6.78
N MET A 101 -0.89 -8.22 6.38
CA MET A 101 -0.55 -9.35 7.22
C MET A 101 0.65 -10.09 6.64
N LEU A 102 1.34 -10.83 7.47
CA LEU A 102 2.44 -11.70 7.06
C LEU A 102 1.84 -13.00 6.52
N GLU A 103 1.98 -13.21 5.21
CA GLU A 103 1.44 -14.38 4.50
C GLU A 103 2.47 -15.50 4.43
N ALA A 104 2.06 -16.70 4.81
CA ALA A 104 2.74 -17.95 4.49
C ALA A 104 1.93 -18.66 3.41
N ASP A 105 2.35 -18.52 2.14
CA ASP A 105 1.67 -19.17 1.02
C ASP A 105 2.29 -20.56 0.77
N PRO A 106 1.48 -21.64 0.79
CA PRO A 106 1.96 -22.99 0.51
C PRO A 106 2.65 -23.17 -0.84
N LYS A 107 2.36 -22.29 -1.80
CA LYS A 107 2.97 -22.29 -3.14
C LYS A 107 4.45 -21.91 -3.08
N TRP A 108 4.85 -21.11 -2.10
CA TRP A 108 6.24 -20.69 -1.88
C TRP A 108 6.68 -21.00 -0.44
N PRO A 109 6.93 -22.27 -0.14
CA PRO A 109 7.29 -22.68 1.22
C PRO A 109 8.63 -22.07 1.64
N GLY A 110 8.72 -21.70 2.91
CA GLY A 110 9.93 -21.06 3.47
C GLY A 110 10.00 -19.55 3.27
N HIS A 111 9.04 -18.95 2.58
CA HIS A 111 8.95 -17.50 2.38
C HIS A 111 7.83 -16.87 3.19
N VAL A 112 8.03 -15.62 3.62
CA VAL A 112 7.00 -14.76 4.21
C VAL A 112 6.78 -13.58 3.29
N LEU A 113 5.53 -13.30 2.96
CA LEU A 113 5.14 -12.18 2.10
C LEU A 113 4.35 -11.16 2.93
N ASN A 114 4.59 -9.88 2.70
CA ASN A 114 3.78 -8.80 3.28
C ASN A 114 2.60 -8.53 2.35
N THR A 115 1.41 -8.99 2.73
CA THR A 115 0.25 -9.08 1.85
C THR A 115 -0.94 -8.31 2.38
N THR A 116 -1.58 -7.55 1.52
CA THR A 116 -2.87 -6.91 1.77
C THR A 116 -3.94 -7.46 0.85
N CYS A 117 -5.19 -7.49 1.33
CA CYS A 117 -6.32 -8.06 0.63
C CYS A 117 -7.39 -7.01 0.34
N LEU A 118 -7.87 -6.96 -0.90
CA LEU A 118 -9.13 -6.30 -1.21
C LEU A 118 -10.27 -7.29 -1.06
N ILE A 119 -11.20 -6.98 -0.17
CA ILE A 119 -12.33 -7.82 0.20
C ILE A 119 -13.62 -7.05 -0.10
N GLY A 120 -14.51 -7.64 -0.84
CA GLY A 120 -15.83 -7.07 -1.14
C GLY A 120 -16.96 -7.91 -0.54
N PRO A 121 -18.22 -7.52 -0.79
CA PRO A 121 -19.39 -8.26 -0.32
C PRO A 121 -19.42 -9.71 -0.77
N GLY A 122 -18.86 -10.01 -1.95
CA GLY A 122 -18.78 -11.36 -2.54
C GLY A 122 -17.57 -12.17 -2.07
N GLY A 123 -16.62 -11.60 -1.35
CA GLY A 123 -15.43 -12.30 -0.87
C GLY A 123 -14.10 -11.60 -1.14
N LEU A 124 -13.03 -12.37 -1.04
CA LEU A 124 -11.69 -11.94 -1.41
C LEU A 124 -11.62 -11.71 -2.93
N ILE A 125 -11.27 -10.48 -3.33
CA ILE A 125 -11.20 -10.07 -4.74
C ILE A 125 -9.77 -10.15 -5.24
N GLN A 126 -8.81 -9.64 -4.46
CA GLN A 126 -7.44 -9.46 -4.88
C GLN A 126 -6.48 -9.50 -3.69
N LYS A 127 -5.29 -10.03 -3.91
CA LYS A 127 -4.12 -9.87 -3.03
C LYS A 127 -3.12 -8.95 -3.70
N PHE A 128 -2.46 -8.10 -2.91
CA PHE A 128 -1.25 -7.39 -3.30
C PHE A 128 -0.15 -7.76 -2.32
N ARG A 129 0.99 -8.18 -2.83
CA ARG A 129 2.20 -8.50 -2.06
C ARG A 129 3.23 -7.41 -2.28
N LYS A 130 3.81 -6.89 -1.21
CA LYS A 130 4.77 -5.78 -1.23
C LYS A 130 5.96 -6.12 -2.13
N VAL A 131 6.15 -5.34 -3.18
CA VAL A 131 7.22 -5.55 -4.17
C VAL A 131 8.53 -4.92 -3.69
N ASN A 132 8.48 -3.69 -3.19
CA ASN A 132 9.65 -3.00 -2.67
C ASN A 132 9.67 -3.13 -1.14
N THR A 133 10.41 -4.08 -0.62
CA THR A 133 10.61 -4.26 0.81
C THR A 133 11.47 -3.14 1.38
N TRP A 134 11.20 -2.72 2.64
CA TRP A 134 11.98 -1.67 3.27
C TRP A 134 13.27 -2.24 3.85
N ILE A 135 14.25 -2.32 3.01
CA ILE A 135 15.59 -2.76 3.37
C ILE A 135 16.35 -1.63 4.10
N PRO A 136 17.22 -1.95 5.08
CA PRO A 136 17.67 -3.30 5.46
C PRO A 136 16.80 -4.03 6.49
N TYR A 137 15.69 -3.45 6.97
CA TYR A 137 14.99 -3.90 8.17
C TYR A 137 13.93 -4.98 7.94
N GLU A 138 13.38 -5.09 6.74
CA GLU A 138 12.39 -6.12 6.43
C GLU A 138 13.05 -7.39 5.89
N VAL A 139 12.72 -8.52 6.49
CA VAL A 139 13.23 -9.84 6.09
C VAL A 139 12.21 -10.68 5.32
N HIS A 140 11.01 -10.16 5.11
CA HIS A 140 10.02 -10.81 4.25
C HIS A 140 10.41 -10.70 2.76
N THR A 141 9.96 -11.65 1.97
CA THR A 141 10.34 -11.81 0.58
C THR A 141 9.54 -10.87 -0.33
N SER A 142 10.21 -10.23 -1.30
CA SER A 142 9.51 -9.62 -2.43
C SER A 142 9.00 -10.70 -3.38
N PRO A 143 7.76 -10.61 -3.89
CA PRO A 143 7.29 -11.56 -4.90
C PRO A 143 8.14 -11.52 -6.17
N HIS A 144 8.76 -10.37 -6.49
CA HIS A 144 9.66 -10.23 -7.63
C HIS A 144 10.93 -11.11 -7.53
N ASP A 145 11.35 -11.44 -6.31
CA ASP A 145 12.53 -12.27 -6.06
C ASP A 145 12.22 -13.77 -6.05
N LEU A 146 10.94 -14.16 -6.16
CA LEU A 146 10.54 -15.55 -6.23
C LEU A 146 10.68 -16.10 -7.65
N LYS A 147 11.41 -17.21 -7.80
CA LYS A 147 11.75 -17.79 -9.11
C LYS A 147 10.53 -18.13 -9.97
N ASP A 148 9.50 -18.69 -9.36
CA ASP A 148 8.32 -19.20 -10.06
C ASP A 148 7.07 -18.38 -9.72
N TYR A 149 7.24 -17.07 -9.46
CA TYR A 149 6.11 -16.18 -9.21
C TYR A 149 5.37 -15.89 -10.52
N ASP A 150 4.11 -16.29 -10.58
CA ASP A 150 3.26 -16.26 -11.77
C ASP A 150 2.02 -15.37 -11.64
N GLU A 151 1.89 -14.65 -10.53
CA GLU A 151 0.79 -13.71 -10.30
C GLU A 151 1.20 -12.27 -10.71
N PRO A 152 0.24 -11.40 -11.08
CA PRO A 152 0.56 -9.99 -11.36
C PRO A 152 1.19 -9.29 -10.18
N LEU A 153 2.33 -8.60 -10.38
CA LEU A 153 2.99 -7.81 -9.33
C LEU A 153 2.18 -6.57 -8.92
N PHE A 154 1.49 -5.94 -9.87
CA PHE A 154 0.69 -4.72 -9.66
C PHE A 154 -0.75 -4.92 -10.17
N PRO A 155 -1.53 -5.78 -9.52
CA PRO A 155 -2.90 -6.05 -9.95
C PRO A 155 -3.83 -4.87 -9.67
N VAL A 156 -4.85 -4.70 -10.52
CA VAL A 156 -5.93 -3.72 -10.35
C VAL A 156 -7.26 -4.45 -10.42
N ALA A 157 -8.10 -4.25 -9.41
CA ALA A 157 -9.43 -4.84 -9.35
C ALA A 157 -10.47 -3.92 -9.99
N ASP A 158 -11.23 -4.42 -10.94
CA ASP A 158 -12.40 -3.74 -11.48
C ASP A 158 -13.62 -4.02 -10.59
N THR A 159 -14.18 -2.97 -10.01
CA THR A 159 -15.27 -3.07 -9.04
C THR A 159 -16.39 -2.08 -9.35
N PRO A 160 -17.61 -2.29 -8.82
CA PRO A 160 -18.70 -1.33 -8.93
C PRO A 160 -18.40 0.07 -8.40
N ILE A 161 -17.39 0.22 -7.54
CA ILE A 161 -16.98 1.53 -6.99
C ILE A 161 -15.78 2.14 -7.72
N GLY A 162 -15.34 1.56 -8.83
CA GLY A 162 -14.19 1.98 -9.63
C GLY A 162 -13.07 0.95 -9.64
N LYS A 163 -11.99 1.27 -10.35
CA LYS A 163 -10.80 0.41 -10.47
C LYS A 163 -9.82 0.71 -9.33
N LEU A 164 -9.59 -0.27 -8.47
CA LEU A 164 -8.81 -0.14 -7.25
C LEU A 164 -7.45 -0.82 -7.39
N GLY A 165 -6.37 -0.06 -7.18
CA GLY A 165 -5.01 -0.56 -7.12
C GLY A 165 -4.37 -0.25 -5.77
N CYS A 166 -3.63 -1.19 -5.19
CA CYS A 166 -2.98 -1.02 -3.89
C CYS A 166 -1.47 -1.19 -4.00
N ALA A 167 -0.74 -0.44 -3.18
CA ALA A 167 0.69 -0.64 -2.92
C ALA A 167 0.99 -0.41 -1.44
N ILE A 168 2.02 -1.09 -0.93
CA ILE A 168 2.33 -1.10 0.50
C ILE A 168 3.54 -0.22 0.81
N CYS A 169 3.34 0.80 1.64
CA CYS A 169 4.35 1.60 2.34
C CYS A 169 5.53 2.04 1.47
N TYR A 170 6.64 1.30 1.49
CA TYR A 170 7.87 1.65 0.78
C TYR A 170 7.72 1.64 -0.75
N ASP A 171 6.80 0.83 -1.31
CA ASP A 171 6.44 0.88 -2.73
C ASP A 171 6.11 2.31 -3.20
N TRP A 172 5.55 3.15 -2.31
CA TRP A 172 5.11 4.51 -2.64
C TRP A 172 6.25 5.50 -2.87
N LEU A 173 7.46 5.20 -2.42
CA LEU A 173 8.63 6.03 -2.70
C LEU A 173 9.12 5.85 -4.15
N PHE A 174 8.67 4.81 -4.85
CA PHE A 174 8.99 4.52 -6.23
C PHE A 174 7.84 4.93 -7.13
N PRO A 175 7.97 6.03 -7.92
CA PRO A 175 6.90 6.49 -8.82
C PRO A 175 6.51 5.41 -9.84
N GLU A 176 7.43 4.53 -10.20
CA GLU A 176 7.24 3.44 -11.15
C GLU A 176 6.16 2.45 -10.69
N ALA A 177 6.14 2.10 -9.40
CA ALA A 177 5.15 1.20 -8.82
C ALA A 177 3.72 1.74 -8.98
N LEU A 178 3.53 3.02 -8.63
CA LEU A 178 2.22 3.67 -8.71
C LEU A 178 1.83 3.96 -10.17
N ARG A 179 2.81 4.29 -11.01
CA ARG A 179 2.60 4.45 -12.45
C ARG A 179 2.14 3.15 -13.09
N GLN A 180 2.70 2.00 -12.67
CA GLN A 180 2.28 0.70 -13.16
C GLN A 180 0.81 0.40 -12.80
N LEU A 181 0.39 0.69 -11.56
CA LEU A 181 -1.03 0.57 -11.17
C LEU A 181 -1.93 1.48 -12.01
N ALA A 182 -1.53 2.73 -12.25
CA ALA A 182 -2.29 3.67 -13.07
C ALA A 182 -2.35 3.23 -14.54
N ALA A 183 -1.25 2.71 -15.09
CA ALA A 183 -1.20 2.15 -16.44
C ALA A 183 -2.10 0.91 -16.59
N ASN A 184 -2.24 0.12 -15.52
CA ASN A 184 -3.19 -1.00 -15.44
C ASN A 184 -4.64 -0.52 -15.20
N GLY A 185 -4.87 0.79 -15.17
CA GLY A 185 -6.19 1.43 -15.15
C GLY A 185 -6.70 1.83 -13.77
N ALA A 186 -5.90 1.78 -12.71
CA ALA A 186 -6.35 2.19 -11.37
C ALA A 186 -6.90 3.63 -11.37
N GLU A 187 -8.05 3.81 -10.75
CA GLU A 187 -8.75 5.08 -10.53
C GLU A 187 -8.58 5.56 -9.09
N VAL A 188 -8.42 4.61 -8.17
CA VAL A 188 -8.08 4.83 -6.77
C VAL A 188 -6.80 4.08 -6.45
N LEU A 189 -5.77 4.79 -6.03
CA LEU A 189 -4.52 4.26 -5.52
C LEU A 189 -4.62 4.17 -4.00
N ILE A 190 -4.57 2.96 -3.48
CA ILE A 190 -4.71 2.68 -2.05
C ILE A 190 -3.32 2.53 -1.44
N ARG A 191 -3.02 3.35 -0.43
CA ARG A 191 -1.78 3.27 0.36
C ARG A 191 -2.03 2.60 1.70
N VAL A 192 -1.50 1.41 1.85
CA VAL A 192 -1.46 0.65 3.10
C VAL A 192 -0.07 0.85 3.70
N SER A 193 0.07 1.57 4.83
CA SER A 193 1.39 2.02 5.27
C SER A 193 1.60 1.94 6.78
N ALA A 194 2.84 1.65 7.14
CA ALA A 194 3.40 1.80 8.47
C ALA A 194 4.62 2.74 8.40
N TYR A 195 4.40 3.94 7.83
CA TYR A 195 5.44 4.95 7.68
C TYR A 195 5.77 5.56 9.05
N MET A 196 6.95 5.26 9.55
CA MET A 196 7.33 5.52 10.94
C MET A 196 8.31 6.67 11.14
N ASP A 197 8.89 7.23 10.06
CA ASP A 197 9.84 8.33 10.18
C ASP A 197 9.16 9.63 10.60
N PRO A 198 9.34 10.09 11.85
CA PRO A 198 8.66 11.28 12.35
C PRO A 198 9.18 12.57 11.69
N TRP A 199 10.44 12.62 11.27
CA TRP A 199 10.99 13.80 10.61
C TRP A 199 10.54 13.89 9.16
N GLY A 200 10.56 12.79 8.44
CA GLY A 200 10.08 12.73 7.06
C GLY A 200 8.57 12.92 6.94
N ALA A 201 7.78 12.50 7.95
CA ALA A 201 6.32 12.57 7.89
C ALA A 201 5.77 13.97 8.21
N THR A 202 6.48 14.77 9.01
CA THR A 202 6.00 16.06 9.52
C THR A 202 6.68 17.24 8.85
N GLU A 203 6.09 18.44 9.01
CA GLU A 203 6.72 19.68 8.55
C GLU A 203 8.09 19.92 9.24
N PRO A 204 9.08 20.50 8.54
CA PRO A 204 8.98 21.08 7.19
C PRO A 204 9.22 20.08 6.02
N MET A 205 9.61 18.84 6.28
CA MET A 205 9.91 17.87 5.23
C MET A 205 8.65 17.29 4.55
N ALA A 206 7.65 16.91 5.35
CA ALA A 206 6.31 16.50 4.91
C ALA A 206 6.30 15.45 3.76
N TRP A 207 7.27 14.53 3.71
CA TRP A 207 7.39 13.53 2.65
C TRP A 207 6.14 12.67 2.48
N TRP A 208 5.49 12.35 3.59
CA TRP A 208 4.23 11.61 3.58
C TRP A 208 3.18 12.31 2.71
N THR A 209 2.92 13.58 2.98
CA THR A 209 1.92 14.39 2.26
C THR A 209 2.37 14.70 0.83
N ILE A 210 3.65 15.05 0.65
CA ILE A 210 4.22 15.33 -0.68
C ILE A 210 4.06 14.11 -1.60
N VAL A 211 4.45 12.93 -1.14
CA VAL A 211 4.36 11.70 -1.92
C VAL A 211 2.90 11.38 -2.27
N ASN A 212 1.98 11.40 -1.29
CA ASN A 212 0.57 11.11 -1.56
C ASN A 212 -0.02 12.05 -2.62
N ARG A 213 0.24 13.35 -2.51
CA ARG A 213 -0.25 14.36 -3.46
C ARG A 213 0.39 14.22 -4.83
N CYS A 214 1.70 13.95 -4.88
CA CYS A 214 2.42 13.75 -6.13
C CYS A 214 1.89 12.52 -6.88
N ARG A 215 1.73 11.38 -6.18
CA ARG A 215 1.19 10.16 -6.79
C ARG A 215 -0.22 10.31 -7.30
N ALA A 216 -1.07 11.09 -6.60
CA ALA A 216 -2.42 11.40 -7.08
C ALA A 216 -2.36 12.21 -8.39
N LEU A 217 -1.62 13.32 -8.38
CA LEU A 217 -1.51 14.25 -9.50
C LEU A 217 -0.90 13.59 -10.75
N GLU A 218 0.27 12.98 -10.62
CA GLU A 218 1.00 12.41 -11.77
C GLU A 218 0.32 11.20 -12.40
N ASN A 219 -0.57 10.52 -11.65
CA ASN A 219 -1.32 9.35 -12.10
C ASN A 219 -2.80 9.66 -12.38
N MET A 220 -3.24 10.91 -12.20
CA MET A 220 -4.64 11.32 -12.38
C MET A 220 -5.58 10.32 -11.68
N ALA A 221 -5.34 10.06 -10.39
CA ALA A 221 -6.05 9.08 -9.59
C ALA A 221 -6.29 9.60 -8.17
N TYR A 222 -7.37 9.16 -7.52
CA TYR A 222 -7.54 9.39 -6.10
C TYR A 222 -6.49 8.61 -5.30
N VAL A 223 -6.10 9.14 -4.15
CA VAL A 223 -5.28 8.43 -3.16
C VAL A 223 -6.06 8.29 -1.86
N VAL A 224 -6.15 7.05 -1.35
CA VAL A 224 -6.67 6.75 -0.02
C VAL A 224 -5.53 6.12 0.78
N ALA A 225 -4.96 6.87 1.71
CA ALA A 225 -3.76 6.51 2.43
C ALA A 225 -4.05 6.28 3.91
N ALA A 226 -3.96 5.05 4.38
CA ALA A 226 -4.02 4.68 5.79
C ALA A 226 -2.61 4.45 6.33
N ASN A 227 -2.25 5.14 7.42
CA ASN A 227 -0.99 4.99 8.11
C ASN A 227 -1.19 4.51 9.54
N GLN A 228 -0.21 3.78 10.07
CA GLN A 228 -0.15 3.45 11.49
C GLN A 228 0.01 4.70 12.34
N GLY A 229 -0.71 4.77 13.46
CA GLY A 229 -0.59 5.80 14.48
C GLY A 229 -0.22 5.17 15.83
N ALA A 230 0.71 4.20 15.80
CA ALA A 230 1.07 3.46 17.01
C ALA A 230 1.70 4.37 18.07
N SER A 231 1.20 4.29 19.30
CA SER A 231 1.68 5.04 20.44
C SER A 231 2.90 4.38 21.11
N LEU A 232 3.58 5.12 21.99
CA LEU A 232 4.66 4.59 22.81
C LEU A 232 4.26 3.38 23.67
N LYS A 233 2.96 3.26 23.97
CA LYS A 233 2.43 2.09 24.69
C LYS A 233 2.59 0.81 23.89
N HIS A 234 2.43 0.89 22.58
CA HIS A 234 2.41 -0.26 21.70
C HIS A 234 3.74 -0.48 20.95
N TYR A 235 4.48 0.60 20.69
CA TYR A 235 5.73 0.58 19.92
C TYR A 235 6.83 1.45 20.54
N PRO A 236 7.27 1.20 21.79
CA PRO A 236 8.41 1.93 22.33
C PRO A 236 9.70 1.59 21.54
N PRO A 237 10.67 2.48 21.42
CA PRO A 237 10.74 3.81 22.05
C PRO A 237 10.15 4.95 21.22
N TYR A 238 9.51 4.67 20.11
CA TYR A 238 8.96 5.68 19.20
C TYR A 238 7.45 5.61 19.10
N SER A 239 6.80 6.75 18.88
CA SER A 239 5.43 6.80 18.38
C SER A 239 5.45 7.05 16.87
N TRP A 240 4.46 6.52 16.18
CA TRP A 240 4.32 6.66 14.74
C TRP A 240 3.52 7.91 14.39
N PRO A 241 3.86 8.61 13.29
CA PRO A 241 3.32 9.93 12.99
C PRO A 241 1.84 9.92 12.59
N GLY A 242 1.26 8.78 12.17
CA GLY A 242 -0.12 8.76 11.70
C GLY A 242 -0.30 9.58 10.42
N GLY A 243 -1.26 10.52 10.43
CA GLY A 243 -1.50 11.42 9.29
C GLY A 243 -2.21 10.73 8.12
N SER A 244 -3.09 9.75 8.37
CA SER A 244 -3.89 9.13 7.30
C SER A 244 -4.61 10.19 6.47
N GLN A 245 -4.63 10.03 5.13
CA GLN A 245 -5.05 11.08 4.18
C GLN A 245 -5.92 10.54 3.05
N ILE A 246 -6.76 11.44 2.51
CA ILE A 246 -7.45 11.21 1.24
C ILE A 246 -7.15 12.40 0.32
N VAL A 247 -6.68 12.11 -0.90
CA VAL A 247 -6.23 13.12 -1.88
C VAL A 247 -6.99 12.92 -3.19
N ASP A 248 -7.40 14.01 -3.83
CA ASP A 248 -8.07 13.92 -5.14
C ASP A 248 -7.05 13.77 -6.30
N PHE A 249 -7.58 13.48 -7.47
CA PHE A 249 -6.79 13.25 -8.68
C PHE A 249 -6.02 14.50 -9.21
N ASP A 250 -6.23 15.67 -8.65
CA ASP A 250 -5.44 16.88 -8.90
C ASP A 250 -4.45 17.17 -7.75
N GLY A 251 -4.27 16.24 -6.84
CA GLY A 251 -3.32 16.35 -5.72
C GLY A 251 -3.81 17.26 -4.59
N ARG A 252 -5.11 17.57 -4.51
CA ARG A 252 -5.67 18.33 -3.39
C ARG A 252 -5.96 17.41 -2.22
N LEU A 253 -5.52 17.80 -1.03
CA LEU A 253 -5.82 17.11 0.20
C LEU A 253 -7.31 17.34 0.55
N LEU A 254 -8.11 16.27 0.54
CA LEU A 254 -9.54 16.33 0.85
C LEU A 254 -9.81 16.18 2.33
N ALA A 255 -9.06 15.31 3.00
CA ALA A 255 -9.13 15.09 4.44
C ALA A 255 -7.81 14.49 4.95
N GLU A 256 -7.48 14.78 6.22
CA GLU A 256 -6.27 14.36 6.90
C GLU A 256 -6.53 14.11 8.38
N ALA A 257 -5.93 13.07 8.95
CA ALA A 257 -5.84 12.89 10.38
C ALA A 257 -4.84 13.87 10.98
N SER A 258 -5.15 14.43 12.14
CA SER A 258 -4.19 15.23 12.88
C SER A 258 -2.90 14.44 13.11
N PRO A 259 -1.71 15.06 12.96
CA PRO A 259 -0.44 14.41 13.23
C PRO A 259 -0.39 13.81 14.63
N GLY A 260 0.34 12.70 14.75
CA GLY A 260 0.59 12.02 16.02
C GLY A 260 -0.13 10.67 16.15
N PRO A 261 0.18 9.95 17.22
CA PRO A 261 -0.35 8.63 17.49
C PRO A 261 -1.84 8.65 17.86
N GLY A 262 -2.44 7.48 17.82
CA GLY A 262 -3.81 7.23 18.20
C GLY A 262 -4.70 6.88 17.01
N GLU A 263 -5.83 6.25 17.32
CA GLU A 263 -6.82 5.88 16.31
C GLU A 263 -7.54 7.10 15.74
N ARG A 264 -7.73 7.09 14.42
CA ARG A 264 -8.50 8.11 13.69
C ARG A 264 -9.23 7.45 12.53
N ILE A 265 -10.37 8.02 12.15
CA ILE A 265 -11.07 7.68 10.90
C ILE A 265 -11.15 8.94 10.07
N VAL A 266 -10.51 8.93 8.91
CA VAL A 266 -10.52 10.04 7.94
C VAL A 266 -11.47 9.70 6.83
N VAL A 267 -12.47 10.55 6.58
CA VAL A 267 -13.50 10.31 5.56
C VAL A 267 -13.54 11.46 4.57
N ALA A 268 -13.57 11.15 3.27
CA ALA A 268 -13.75 12.12 2.22
C ALA A 268 -14.50 11.52 1.02
N PRO A 269 -15.16 12.37 0.18
CA PRO A 269 -15.84 11.91 -1.01
C PRO A 269 -14.85 11.49 -2.11
N ILE A 270 -15.20 10.42 -2.82
CA ILE A 270 -14.58 9.95 -4.07
C ILE A 270 -15.62 10.05 -5.17
N ASP A 271 -15.29 10.73 -6.28
CA ASP A 271 -16.15 10.87 -7.44
C ASP A 271 -15.46 10.28 -8.68
N ILE A 272 -15.72 9.01 -8.94
CA ILE A 272 -15.14 8.27 -10.06
C ILE A 272 -15.67 8.81 -11.39
N SER A 273 -16.92 9.27 -11.43
CA SER A 273 -17.50 9.83 -12.67
C SER A 273 -16.80 11.13 -13.05
N ALA A 274 -16.48 11.98 -12.09
CA ALA A 274 -15.71 13.20 -12.34
C ALA A 274 -14.28 12.89 -12.81
N LEU A 275 -13.60 11.91 -12.17
CA LEU A 275 -12.28 11.46 -12.60
C LEU A 275 -12.28 10.95 -14.05
N ARG A 276 -13.24 10.11 -14.42
CA ARG A 276 -13.37 9.57 -15.78
C ARG A 276 -13.59 10.68 -16.80
N HIS A 277 -14.43 11.63 -16.47
CA HIS A 277 -14.65 12.81 -17.31
C HIS A 277 -13.35 13.62 -17.52
N GLU A 278 -12.59 13.84 -16.46
CA GLU A 278 -11.29 14.52 -16.55
C GLU A 278 -10.28 13.74 -17.40
N ARG A 279 -10.17 12.43 -17.21
CA ARG A 279 -9.28 11.57 -18.02
C ARG A 279 -9.67 11.57 -19.51
N GLU A 280 -10.94 11.70 -19.83
CA GLU A 280 -11.43 11.75 -21.22
C GLU A 280 -11.28 13.12 -21.85
N SER A 281 -11.62 14.19 -21.13
CA SER A 281 -11.73 15.54 -21.67
C SER A 281 -10.43 16.35 -21.64
N ARG A 282 -9.54 16.09 -20.66
CA ARG A 282 -8.30 16.84 -20.45
C ARG A 282 -7.36 16.69 -21.64
N ARG A 283 -6.97 17.82 -22.25
CA ARG A 283 -6.06 17.85 -23.40
C ARG A 283 -4.62 18.19 -23.00
N GLY A 284 -4.42 19.20 -22.17
CA GLY A 284 -3.14 19.55 -21.57
C GLY A 284 -2.96 18.89 -20.20
N HIS A 285 -1.70 18.69 -19.77
CA HIS A 285 -1.37 18.08 -18.48
C HIS A 285 -1.99 16.67 -18.25
N HIS A 286 -2.14 15.91 -19.33
CA HIS A 286 -2.59 14.52 -19.24
C HIS A 286 -1.39 13.59 -19.11
N MET A 287 -0.87 13.43 -17.88
CA MET A 287 0.38 12.76 -17.60
C MET A 287 0.43 11.28 -18.02
N LEU A 288 -0.73 10.61 -18.11
CA LEU A 288 -0.80 9.23 -18.60
C LEU A 288 -0.74 9.17 -20.14
N ALA A 289 -1.50 10.04 -20.85
CA ALA A 289 -1.56 10.01 -22.32
C ALA A 289 -0.32 10.58 -23.00
N HIS A 290 0.43 11.46 -22.30
CA HIS A 290 1.62 12.11 -22.85
C HIS A 290 2.93 11.45 -22.42
N LEU A 291 2.87 10.34 -21.68
CA LEU A 291 4.05 9.62 -21.21
C LEU A 291 4.77 8.92 -22.37
N ARG A 292 6.07 9.17 -22.50
CA ARG A 292 6.96 8.60 -23.52
C ARG A 292 7.93 7.62 -22.88
N THR A 293 7.46 6.44 -22.55
CA THR A 293 8.25 5.41 -21.83
C THR A 293 9.51 4.99 -22.60
N GLU A 294 9.43 5.00 -23.94
CA GLU A 294 10.55 4.69 -24.83
C GLU A 294 11.73 5.67 -24.72
N ALA A 295 11.49 6.87 -24.20
CA ALA A 295 12.54 7.88 -23.99
C ALA A 295 13.33 7.68 -22.68
N TYR A 296 13.00 6.67 -21.89
CA TYR A 296 13.58 6.45 -20.56
C TYR A 296 14.27 5.08 -20.44
N PRO A 297 15.46 4.88 -21.06
CA PRO A 297 16.14 3.58 -21.07
C PRO A 297 16.54 3.09 -19.67
N VAL A 298 16.61 3.96 -18.67
CA VAL A 298 16.89 3.60 -17.29
C VAL A 298 15.91 2.55 -16.74
N TYR A 299 14.67 2.51 -17.19
CA TYR A 299 13.67 1.52 -16.77
C TYR A 299 13.88 0.13 -17.38
N GLN A 300 14.83 -0.01 -18.31
CA GLN A 300 15.23 -1.28 -18.89
C GLN A 300 16.44 -1.91 -18.18
N GLN A 301 17.00 -1.23 -17.20
CA GLN A 301 18.20 -1.66 -16.47
C GLN A 301 17.83 -2.06 -15.04
N HIS A 302 18.32 -3.21 -14.61
CA HIS A 302 18.20 -3.62 -13.22
C HIS A 302 19.12 -2.77 -12.34
N GLN A 303 18.54 -1.97 -11.46
CA GLN A 303 19.27 -1.12 -10.50
C GLN A 303 19.57 -1.86 -9.20
N TYR A 304 18.62 -2.64 -8.72
CA TYR A 304 18.80 -3.48 -7.55
C TYR A 304 19.05 -4.92 -7.98
N PRO A 305 20.12 -5.57 -7.47
CA PRO A 305 20.48 -6.91 -7.94
C PRO A 305 19.36 -7.91 -7.65
N PRO A 306 18.81 -8.58 -8.66
CA PRO A 306 17.81 -9.62 -8.49
C PRO A 306 18.51 -10.91 -8.07
N GLU A 307 18.97 -10.98 -6.85
CA GLU A 307 19.50 -12.22 -6.30
C GLU A 307 18.41 -12.87 -5.45
N GLN A 308 17.94 -14.00 -5.90
CA GLN A 308 17.10 -14.87 -5.08
C GLN A 308 17.93 -15.31 -3.87
N SER A 309 17.52 -14.93 -2.69
CA SER A 309 18.16 -15.34 -1.46
C SER A 309 17.27 -16.37 -0.78
N GLU A 310 17.77 -17.55 -0.58
CA GLU A 310 17.11 -18.58 0.23
C GLU A 310 17.03 -18.15 1.71
N THR A 311 17.91 -17.22 2.12
CA THR A 311 18.00 -16.76 3.51
C THR A 311 18.12 -15.23 3.54
N LEU A 312 17.06 -14.56 3.95
CA LEU A 312 17.07 -13.11 4.18
C LEU A 312 17.51 -12.82 5.61
N SER A 313 18.41 -11.85 5.77
CA SER A 313 18.89 -11.33 7.04
C SER A 313 19.24 -9.85 6.89
N TYR A 314 19.43 -9.12 8.00
CA TYR A 314 19.86 -7.73 7.96
C TYR A 314 21.24 -7.57 7.30
N GLU A 315 22.16 -8.51 7.53
CA GLU A 315 23.50 -8.50 6.90
C GLU A 315 23.39 -8.71 5.39
N ARG A 316 22.57 -9.66 4.95
CA ARG A 316 22.35 -9.92 3.53
C ARG A 316 21.72 -8.72 2.83
N ASN A 317 20.72 -8.10 3.45
CA ASN A 317 20.07 -6.89 2.93
C ASN A 317 21.08 -5.74 2.80
N ASN A 318 21.92 -5.50 3.81
CA ASN A 318 22.96 -4.48 3.74
C ASN A 318 23.97 -4.75 2.60
N PHE A 319 24.41 -6.00 2.44
CA PHE A 319 25.27 -6.40 1.33
C PHE A 319 24.63 -6.09 -0.05
N LEU A 320 23.35 -6.39 -0.22
CA LEU A 320 22.62 -6.12 -1.47
C LEU A 320 22.50 -4.61 -1.74
N ILE A 321 22.28 -3.78 -0.69
CA ILE A 321 22.27 -2.32 -0.79
C ILE A 321 23.64 -1.80 -1.29
N ASP A 322 24.73 -2.25 -0.67
CA ASP A 322 26.07 -1.82 -1.04
C ASP A 322 26.42 -2.25 -2.48
N LYS A 323 25.99 -3.44 -2.86
CA LYS A 323 26.14 -3.93 -4.24
C LYS A 323 25.36 -3.06 -5.23
N ALA A 324 24.11 -2.69 -4.91
CA ALA A 324 23.30 -1.79 -5.74
C ALA A 324 23.95 -0.40 -5.88
N LYS A 325 24.45 0.19 -4.77
CA LYS A 325 25.14 1.49 -4.80
C LYS A 325 26.37 1.47 -5.71
N SER A 326 27.13 0.38 -5.74
CA SER A 326 28.32 0.27 -6.59
C SER A 326 28.01 0.35 -8.09
N HIS A 327 26.77 0.13 -8.53
CA HIS A 327 26.35 0.33 -9.92
C HIS A 327 26.11 1.80 -10.25
N LEU A 328 25.71 2.61 -9.25
CA LEU A 328 25.48 4.05 -9.43
C LEU A 328 26.79 4.86 -9.50
N GLU A 329 27.89 4.32 -8.96
CA GLU A 329 29.21 4.94 -8.97
C GLU A 329 29.99 4.71 -10.29
N LYS A 330 29.49 3.82 -11.15
CA LYS A 330 30.08 3.62 -12.48
C LYS A 330 29.57 4.73 -13.39
N ASP A 331 30.51 5.36 -14.12
CA ASP A 331 30.15 6.32 -15.16
C ASP A 331 29.06 5.70 -16.04
N PRO A 332 27.97 6.41 -16.32
CA PRO A 332 26.94 5.91 -17.22
C PRO A 332 27.63 5.60 -18.56
N ALA A 333 27.39 4.40 -19.10
CA ALA A 333 27.86 4.08 -20.45
C ALA A 333 27.45 5.23 -21.38
N PRO A 334 28.33 5.71 -22.27
CA PRO A 334 27.99 6.79 -23.19
C PRO A 334 26.72 6.41 -23.93
N VAL A 335 25.71 7.26 -23.79
CA VAL A 335 24.44 7.08 -24.52
C VAL A 335 24.80 7.22 -25.99
N GLU A 336 24.76 6.14 -26.75
CA GLU A 336 24.86 6.21 -28.19
C GLU A 336 23.69 7.08 -28.69
N ASP A 337 24.00 8.21 -29.27
CA ASP A 337 23.01 9.09 -29.87
C ASP A 337 22.39 8.36 -31.09
N PRO A 338 21.11 7.94 -31.03
CA PRO A 338 20.47 7.20 -32.12
C PRO A 338 20.32 8.04 -33.40
N HIS A 339 20.71 9.32 -33.39
CA HIS A 339 20.64 10.26 -34.53
C HIS A 339 21.99 10.54 -35.17
N GLN A 340 23.07 9.82 -34.81
CA GLN A 340 24.38 9.96 -35.46
C GLN A 340 24.56 9.04 -36.67
N HIS A 341 23.50 8.68 -37.40
CA HIS A 341 23.57 8.03 -38.71
C HIS A 341 22.83 8.80 -39.79
#